data_f194f49a54bd64873f86d73e6b6d7e34
#
_entry.id   f194f49a54bd64873f86d73e6b6d7e34
#
_cell.length_a   1.000
_cell.length_b   1.000
_cell.length_c   1.000
_cell.angle_alpha   90.00
_cell.angle_beta   90.00
_cell.angle_gamma   90.00
#
_symmetry.space_group_name_H-M   'P 1'
#
loop_
_entity.id
_entity.type
_entity.pdbx_description
1 polymer ?
#
loop_
_entity_poly.entity_id
_entity_poly.type
_entity_poly.pdbx_seq_one_letter_code
_entity_poly.pdbx_strand_id
1 'polypeptide(L)'
;GLADGIVVTPSHNPPRDGGFKYNPPHGGPADSDATSWIAKRANEILEKGWRSVDRVLGSDLLEHPCIHRFDYLAYYVDQLDQVIDIDAIREAGVRIGADPLGGASVDYWGAIAERYGLELTVVNPKVDPAWSFMTLDWDGKIRMDCSSPYAMASLRDAMTPDENGNTPYDIATGNDADSDRHGIVTPDGLMNPNHYLAVAIEYLFTHRPNWPAEAAVGKTLVSSALIDRVADSIGRKLVEVPVGFKYFVPGLVSAELGFGGEESAGASFLRKDGTVWSTDKDGIILALLASEILAVTG
;
A
#
# COMPACT_ATOMS: atom_id res chain seq x y z
N GLY A 1 -11.15 2.25 -22.87
CA GLY A 1 -12.17 3.19 -22.37
C GLY A 1 -11.78 3.76 -21.03
N LEU A 2 -12.47 4.82 -20.60
CA LEU A 2 -12.30 5.37 -19.25
C LEU A 2 -13.24 4.65 -18.29
N ALA A 3 -12.81 4.41 -17.07
CA ALA A 3 -13.60 3.78 -16.01
C ALA A 3 -13.32 4.48 -14.68
N ASP A 4 -14.30 4.47 -13.81
CA ASP A 4 -14.20 4.94 -12.43
C ASP A 4 -14.03 3.73 -11.50
N GLY A 5 -13.41 3.95 -10.34
CA GLY A 5 -13.25 2.96 -9.30
C GLY A 5 -14.03 3.32 -8.04
N ILE A 6 -14.63 2.31 -7.42
CA ILE A 6 -15.17 2.41 -6.06
C ILE A 6 -14.52 1.31 -5.21
N VAL A 7 -13.88 1.71 -4.12
CA VAL A 7 -13.26 0.80 -3.16
C VAL A 7 -14.02 0.89 -1.85
N VAL A 8 -14.61 -0.22 -1.42
CA VAL A 8 -15.35 -0.29 -0.16
C VAL A 8 -14.37 -0.66 0.96
N THR A 9 -14.03 0.31 1.80
CA THR A 9 -13.02 0.14 2.85
C THR A 9 -13.17 1.16 3.97
N PRO A 10 -12.96 0.78 5.24
CA PRO A 10 -12.72 1.71 6.35
C PRO A 10 -11.24 2.08 6.48
N SER A 11 -10.34 1.67 5.54
CA SER A 11 -8.90 1.77 5.69
C SER A 11 -8.41 1.06 6.96
N HIS A 12 -7.55 1.66 7.76
CA HIS A 12 -7.03 1.15 9.03
C HIS A 12 -7.91 1.45 10.26
N ASN A 13 -9.11 2.00 10.05
CA ASN A 13 -10.04 2.35 11.14
C ASN A 13 -10.61 1.13 11.84
N PRO A 14 -11.18 1.29 13.06
CA PRO A 14 -11.81 0.20 13.80
C PRO A 14 -12.84 -0.59 12.99
N PRO A 15 -13.02 -1.90 13.25
CA PRO A 15 -13.91 -2.78 12.47
C PRO A 15 -15.37 -2.32 12.36
N ARG A 16 -15.85 -1.52 13.33
CA ARG A 16 -17.18 -0.94 13.32
C ARG A 16 -17.39 0.18 12.31
N ASP A 17 -16.30 0.76 11.81
CA ASP A 17 -16.34 1.86 10.86
C ASP A 17 -16.51 1.32 9.44
N GLY A 18 -17.27 2.03 8.62
CA GLY A 18 -17.44 1.75 7.22
C GLY A 18 -16.92 2.91 6.38
N GLY A 19 -16.88 2.70 5.07
CA GLY A 19 -16.50 3.75 4.14
C GLY A 19 -16.36 3.27 2.73
N PHE A 20 -16.18 4.20 1.82
CA PHE A 20 -15.75 3.91 0.46
C PHE A 20 -14.91 5.06 -0.10
N LYS A 21 -14.02 4.71 -1.02
CA LYS A 21 -13.21 5.66 -1.79
C LYS A 21 -13.74 5.71 -3.22
N TYR A 22 -13.76 6.89 -3.82
CA TYR A 22 -14.05 7.08 -5.24
C TYR A 22 -12.77 7.48 -5.96
N ASN A 23 -12.43 6.74 -7.01
CA ASN A 23 -11.26 6.96 -7.84
C ASN A 23 -11.73 7.27 -9.27
N PRO A 24 -11.61 8.52 -9.74
CA PRO A 24 -11.96 8.92 -11.11
C PRO A 24 -11.01 8.27 -12.14
N PRO A 25 -11.23 8.51 -13.46
CA PRO A 25 -10.49 7.83 -14.53
C PRO A 25 -8.97 7.93 -14.52
N HIS A 26 -8.38 8.84 -13.76
CA HIS A 26 -6.93 8.89 -13.55
C HIS A 26 -6.42 7.84 -12.54
N GLY A 27 -7.32 7.08 -11.89
CA GLY A 27 -7.00 5.95 -11.01
C GLY A 27 -6.69 6.31 -9.56
N GLY A 28 -6.28 7.54 -9.27
CA GLY A 28 -5.97 7.99 -7.92
C GLY A 28 -7.19 8.53 -7.15
N PRO A 29 -7.00 8.96 -5.88
CA PRO A 29 -8.10 9.48 -5.06
C PRO A 29 -8.72 10.75 -5.66
N ALA A 30 -10.05 10.84 -5.56
CA ALA A 30 -10.81 11.98 -6.07
C ALA A 30 -10.56 13.28 -5.30
N ASP A 31 -10.70 14.40 -6.00
CA ASP A 31 -10.64 15.72 -5.42
C ASP A 31 -11.82 16.02 -4.48
N SER A 32 -11.61 16.99 -3.59
CA SER A 32 -12.59 17.40 -2.59
C SER A 32 -13.92 17.88 -3.18
N ASP A 33 -13.89 18.48 -4.37
CA ASP A 33 -15.10 18.95 -5.05
C ASP A 33 -15.97 17.76 -5.47
N ALA A 34 -15.37 16.72 -6.06
CA ALA A 34 -16.08 15.51 -6.45
C ALA A 34 -16.64 14.77 -5.22
N THR A 35 -15.83 14.56 -4.18
CA THR A 35 -16.27 13.86 -2.96
C THR A 35 -17.35 14.63 -2.21
N SER A 36 -17.26 15.97 -2.14
CA SER A 36 -18.27 16.82 -1.52
C SER A 36 -19.59 16.77 -2.28
N TRP A 37 -19.54 16.80 -3.61
CA TRP A 37 -20.73 16.66 -4.46
C TRP A 37 -21.41 15.30 -4.24
N ILE A 38 -20.62 14.20 -4.25
CA ILE A 38 -21.13 12.84 -4.02
C ILE A 38 -21.79 12.75 -2.65
N ALA A 39 -21.13 13.21 -1.59
CA ALA A 39 -21.66 13.19 -0.24
C ALA A 39 -22.98 14.01 -0.12
N LYS A 40 -23.01 15.21 -0.70
CA LYS A 40 -24.21 16.03 -0.73
C LYS A 40 -25.36 15.31 -1.44
N ARG A 41 -25.09 14.73 -2.61
CA ARG A 41 -26.09 14.00 -3.39
C ARG A 41 -26.60 12.76 -2.67
N ALA A 42 -25.74 12.02 -2.00
CA ALA A 42 -26.11 10.86 -1.20
C ALA A 42 -27.07 11.28 -0.06
N ASN A 43 -26.74 12.35 0.66
CA ASN A 43 -27.59 12.86 1.73
C ASN A 43 -28.98 13.32 1.23
N GLU A 44 -29.04 14.01 0.09
CA GLU A 44 -30.33 14.40 -0.53
C GLU A 44 -31.20 13.16 -0.88
N ILE A 45 -30.59 12.06 -1.29
CA ILE A 45 -31.27 10.80 -1.59
C ILE A 45 -31.79 10.16 -0.30
N LEU A 46 -30.95 10.15 0.75
CA LEU A 46 -31.31 9.63 2.07
C LEU A 46 -32.51 10.39 2.67
N GLU A 47 -32.48 11.71 2.62
CA GLU A 47 -33.59 12.59 3.11
C GLU A 47 -34.92 12.31 2.39
N LYS A 48 -34.86 11.93 1.11
CA LYS A 48 -36.05 11.55 0.30
C LYS A 48 -36.48 10.09 0.49
N GLY A 49 -35.84 9.36 1.42
CA GLY A 49 -36.22 7.99 1.78
C GLY A 49 -35.93 6.97 0.67
N TRP A 50 -34.86 7.16 -0.12
CA TRP A 50 -34.37 6.21 -1.14
C TRP A 50 -35.30 6.00 -2.36
N ARG A 51 -36.42 6.69 -2.45
CA ARG A 51 -37.43 6.48 -3.50
C ARG A 51 -36.95 6.82 -4.89
N SER A 52 -35.86 7.59 -4.98
CA SER A 52 -35.27 8.00 -6.27
C SER A 52 -34.12 7.07 -6.71
N VAL A 53 -33.89 5.97 -5.99
CA VAL A 53 -32.87 4.99 -6.36
C VAL A 53 -33.54 3.82 -7.06
N ASP A 54 -33.27 3.67 -8.35
CA ASP A 54 -33.67 2.50 -9.11
C ASP A 54 -32.87 1.28 -8.64
N ARG A 55 -33.59 0.21 -8.34
CA ARG A 55 -32.99 -1.04 -7.86
C ARG A 55 -33.41 -2.20 -8.71
N VAL A 56 -32.45 -2.97 -9.16
CA VAL A 56 -32.70 -4.27 -9.73
C VAL A 56 -32.63 -5.29 -8.60
N LEU A 57 -33.72 -6.00 -8.36
CA LEU A 57 -33.84 -7.03 -7.33
C LEU A 57 -33.89 -8.40 -8.01
N GLY A 58 -33.09 -9.35 -7.53
CA GLY A 58 -33.12 -10.72 -8.04
C GLY A 58 -31.91 -11.53 -7.56
N SER A 59 -32.05 -12.85 -7.57
CA SER A 59 -30.96 -13.79 -7.26
C SER A 59 -29.87 -13.81 -8.33
N ASP A 60 -30.20 -13.40 -9.55
CA ASP A 60 -29.36 -13.58 -10.73
C ASP A 60 -28.66 -12.28 -11.15
N LEU A 61 -28.47 -11.34 -10.19
CA LEU A 61 -27.81 -10.06 -10.45
C LEU A 61 -26.41 -10.22 -11.03
N LEU A 62 -25.65 -11.23 -10.58
CA LEU A 62 -24.30 -11.50 -11.06
C LEU A 62 -24.26 -12.00 -12.51
N GLU A 63 -25.38 -12.47 -13.04
CA GLU A 63 -25.53 -12.90 -14.45
C GLU A 63 -26.05 -11.76 -15.36
N HIS A 64 -26.24 -10.56 -14.80
CA HIS A 64 -26.70 -9.43 -15.59
C HIS A 64 -25.64 -9.02 -16.63
N PRO A 65 -26.04 -8.75 -17.90
CA PRO A 65 -25.09 -8.45 -19.00
C PRO A 65 -24.14 -7.28 -18.76
N CYS A 66 -24.47 -6.37 -17.82
CA CYS A 66 -23.62 -5.24 -17.45
C CYS A 66 -22.65 -5.56 -16.30
N ILE A 67 -22.68 -6.79 -15.77
CA ILE A 67 -21.81 -7.19 -14.65
C ILE A 67 -20.77 -8.16 -15.20
N HIS A 68 -19.50 -7.80 -15.05
CA HIS A 68 -18.36 -8.60 -15.46
C HIS A 68 -17.45 -8.83 -14.26
N ARG A 69 -17.02 -10.07 -14.07
CA ARG A 69 -16.00 -10.40 -13.07
C ARG A 69 -14.63 -10.13 -13.65
N PHE A 70 -13.73 -9.60 -12.81
CA PHE A 70 -12.33 -9.39 -13.16
C PHE A 70 -11.46 -10.00 -12.07
N ASP A 71 -10.45 -10.75 -12.45
CA ASP A 71 -9.48 -11.33 -11.51
C ASP A 71 -8.37 -10.30 -11.21
N TYR A 72 -8.63 -9.48 -10.21
CA TYR A 72 -7.67 -8.46 -9.76
C TYR A 72 -6.41 -9.08 -9.18
N LEU A 73 -6.54 -10.22 -8.48
CA LEU A 73 -5.40 -10.89 -7.84
C LEU A 73 -4.40 -11.36 -8.91
N ALA A 74 -4.82 -12.18 -9.84
CA ALA A 74 -3.95 -12.68 -10.90
C ALA A 74 -3.37 -11.53 -11.72
N TYR A 75 -4.20 -10.55 -12.12
CA TYR A 75 -3.75 -9.39 -12.88
C TYR A 75 -2.67 -8.56 -12.17
N TYR A 76 -2.83 -8.31 -10.87
CA TYR A 76 -1.87 -7.55 -10.07
C TYR A 76 -0.57 -8.33 -9.87
N VAL A 77 -0.68 -9.58 -9.43
CA VAL A 77 0.47 -10.43 -9.13
C VAL A 77 1.35 -10.63 -10.36
N ASP A 78 0.74 -10.87 -11.54
CA ASP A 78 1.47 -11.09 -12.79
C ASP A 78 2.30 -9.89 -13.27
N GLN A 79 2.10 -8.69 -12.69
CA GLN A 79 2.81 -7.47 -13.11
C GLN A 79 3.85 -6.97 -12.11
N LEU A 80 3.99 -7.61 -10.95
CA LEU A 80 4.89 -7.13 -9.90
C LEU A 80 6.37 -7.09 -10.32
N ASP A 81 6.78 -7.97 -11.22
CA ASP A 81 8.13 -7.98 -11.79
C ASP A 81 8.47 -6.73 -12.63
N GLN A 82 7.46 -5.96 -13.04
CA GLN A 82 7.68 -4.68 -13.73
C GLN A 82 8.08 -3.55 -12.77
N VAL A 83 7.85 -3.71 -11.48
CA VAL A 83 8.08 -2.66 -10.48
C VAL A 83 9.12 -3.06 -9.44
N ILE A 84 9.19 -4.36 -9.10
CA ILE A 84 10.12 -4.95 -8.12
C ILE A 84 11.11 -5.88 -8.82
N ASP A 85 12.35 -5.89 -8.37
CA ASP A 85 13.34 -6.89 -8.78
C ASP A 85 13.14 -8.18 -8.00
N ILE A 86 12.13 -8.93 -8.43
CA ILE A 86 11.73 -10.21 -7.81
C ILE A 86 12.85 -11.25 -7.92
N ASP A 87 13.61 -11.21 -9.01
CA ASP A 87 14.71 -12.15 -9.22
C ASP A 87 15.81 -11.95 -8.18
N ALA A 88 16.16 -10.70 -7.86
CA ALA A 88 17.13 -10.41 -6.80
C ALA A 88 16.67 -10.97 -5.44
N ILE A 89 15.39 -10.81 -5.09
CA ILE A 89 14.83 -11.35 -3.82
C ILE A 89 14.95 -12.87 -3.80
N ARG A 90 14.53 -13.53 -4.89
CA ARG A 90 14.55 -14.99 -4.99
C ARG A 90 15.96 -15.56 -4.96
N GLU A 91 16.89 -14.98 -5.72
CA GLU A 91 18.27 -15.45 -5.81
C GLU A 91 19.06 -15.27 -4.51
N ALA A 92 18.75 -14.21 -3.74
CA ALA A 92 19.33 -13.99 -2.43
C ALA A 92 18.72 -14.92 -1.35
N GLY A 93 17.59 -15.59 -1.65
CA GLY A 93 16.92 -16.47 -0.68
C GLY A 93 16.39 -15.72 0.54
N VAL A 94 15.90 -14.49 0.36
CA VAL A 94 15.37 -13.67 1.46
C VAL A 94 14.14 -14.33 2.06
N ARG A 95 14.18 -14.63 3.36
CA ARG A 95 13.04 -15.18 4.12
C ARG A 95 12.14 -14.04 4.56
N ILE A 96 10.92 -14.01 4.05
CA ILE A 96 9.97 -12.92 4.26
C ILE A 96 8.82 -13.38 5.14
N GLY A 97 8.54 -12.63 6.22
CA GLY A 97 7.30 -12.76 6.98
C GLY A 97 6.31 -11.67 6.56
N ALA A 98 5.17 -12.03 5.95
CA ALA A 98 4.16 -11.06 5.52
C ALA A 98 2.90 -11.16 6.39
N ASP A 99 2.54 -10.07 7.04
CA ASP A 99 1.31 -9.97 7.85
C ASP A 99 0.31 -9.03 7.17
N PRO A 100 -0.72 -9.55 6.51
CA PRO A 100 -1.78 -8.75 5.91
C PRO A 100 -2.72 -8.14 6.95
N LEU A 101 -2.48 -8.31 8.25
CA LEU A 101 -3.35 -7.92 9.37
C LEU A 101 -4.82 -8.34 9.14
N GLY A 102 -5.05 -9.51 8.51
CA GLY A 102 -6.39 -10.01 8.18
C GLY A 102 -7.16 -9.19 7.14
N GLY A 103 -6.47 -8.35 6.39
CA GLY A 103 -7.06 -7.46 5.40
C GLY A 103 -7.11 -8.02 3.97
N ALA A 104 -7.24 -7.15 2.99
CA ALA A 104 -7.45 -7.48 1.59
C ALA A 104 -6.28 -8.25 0.95
N SER A 105 -5.06 -8.10 1.45
CA SER A 105 -3.87 -8.76 0.90
C SER A 105 -3.62 -10.19 1.40
N VAL A 106 -4.51 -10.77 2.22
CA VAL A 106 -4.34 -12.16 2.71
C VAL A 106 -4.06 -13.14 1.56
N ASP A 107 -4.89 -13.14 0.53
CA ASP A 107 -4.73 -14.06 -0.60
C ASP A 107 -3.60 -13.63 -1.56
N TYR A 108 -3.26 -12.34 -1.60
CA TYR A 108 -2.22 -11.81 -2.48
C TYR A 108 -0.84 -12.30 -2.09
N TRP A 109 -0.50 -12.30 -0.80
CA TRP A 109 0.82 -12.72 -0.34
C TRP A 109 1.13 -14.18 -0.64
N GLY A 110 0.12 -15.07 -0.48
CA GLY A 110 0.25 -16.47 -0.86
C GLY A 110 0.46 -16.65 -2.37
N ALA A 111 -0.32 -15.93 -3.17
CA ALA A 111 -0.19 -15.95 -4.63
C ALA A 111 1.15 -15.39 -5.13
N ILE A 112 1.68 -14.35 -4.49
CA ILE A 112 3.01 -13.79 -4.78
C ILE A 112 4.11 -14.83 -4.49
N ALA A 113 4.04 -15.49 -3.32
CA ALA A 113 4.99 -16.54 -2.96
C ALA A 113 5.02 -17.68 -4.00
N GLU A 114 3.84 -18.16 -4.38
CA GLU A 114 3.69 -19.24 -5.36
C GLU A 114 4.15 -18.80 -6.77
N ARG A 115 3.68 -17.65 -7.24
CA ARG A 115 3.96 -17.15 -8.59
C ARG A 115 5.44 -16.93 -8.86
N TYR A 116 6.15 -16.44 -7.85
CA TYR A 116 7.55 -16.02 -7.99
C TYR A 116 8.56 -16.94 -7.30
N GLY A 117 8.09 -17.96 -6.58
CA GLY A 117 8.95 -18.90 -5.86
C GLY A 117 9.76 -18.23 -4.74
N LEU A 118 9.14 -17.33 -3.99
CA LEU A 118 9.76 -16.63 -2.87
C LEU A 118 9.65 -17.43 -1.57
N GLU A 119 10.67 -17.36 -0.72
CA GLU A 119 10.63 -17.86 0.66
C GLU A 119 9.80 -16.92 1.53
N LEU A 120 8.49 -16.91 1.31
CA LEU A 120 7.55 -16.01 1.96
C LEU A 120 6.51 -16.80 2.76
N THR A 121 6.32 -16.39 4.02
CA THR A 121 5.30 -16.95 4.93
C THR A 121 4.24 -15.88 5.25
N VAL A 122 2.97 -16.22 5.06
CA VAL A 122 1.85 -15.38 5.50
C VAL A 122 1.61 -15.63 6.99
N VAL A 123 1.86 -14.61 7.82
CA VAL A 123 1.90 -14.75 9.27
C VAL A 123 0.49 -14.85 9.88
N ASN A 124 -0.44 -14.01 9.49
CA ASN A 124 -1.83 -14.01 9.95
C ASN A 124 -2.81 -14.21 8.78
N PRO A 125 -2.98 -15.45 8.27
CA PRO A 125 -3.81 -15.68 7.07
C PRO A 125 -5.32 -15.67 7.36
N LYS A 126 -5.73 -15.44 8.61
CA LYS A 126 -7.14 -15.49 8.99
C LYS A 126 -7.84 -14.17 8.73
N VAL A 127 -8.91 -14.22 7.94
CA VAL A 127 -9.86 -13.11 7.80
C VAL A 127 -10.91 -13.21 8.90
N ASP A 128 -10.98 -12.20 9.75
CA ASP A 128 -11.97 -12.06 10.81
C ASP A 128 -12.60 -10.66 10.74
N PRO A 129 -13.89 -10.52 10.38
CA PRO A 129 -14.54 -9.20 10.26
C PRO A 129 -14.54 -8.38 11.55
N ALA A 130 -14.33 -9.01 12.70
CA ALA A 130 -14.23 -8.34 13.98
C ALA A 130 -12.78 -8.00 14.38
N TRP A 131 -11.79 -8.52 13.65
CA TRP A 131 -10.36 -8.42 13.99
C TRP A 131 -10.05 -8.79 15.45
N SER A 132 -10.73 -9.80 15.98
CA SER A 132 -10.63 -10.22 17.39
C SER A 132 -9.24 -10.70 17.81
N PHE A 133 -8.37 -11.03 16.85
CA PHE A 133 -6.98 -11.43 17.06
C PHE A 133 -6.01 -10.26 17.26
N MET A 134 -6.44 -9.04 16.93
CA MET A 134 -5.57 -7.86 16.99
C MET A 134 -5.34 -7.39 18.43
N THR A 135 -4.12 -6.96 18.71
CA THR A 135 -3.79 -6.23 19.92
C THR A 135 -4.45 -4.85 19.92
N LEU A 136 -5.00 -4.44 21.06
CA LEU A 136 -5.59 -3.11 21.20
C LEU A 136 -4.50 -2.02 21.09
N ASP A 137 -4.81 -0.98 20.35
CA ASP A 137 -3.96 0.19 20.24
C ASP A 137 -3.99 1.05 21.54
N TRP A 138 -3.14 2.06 21.62
CA TRP A 138 -2.98 2.92 22.81
C TRP A 138 -4.30 3.55 23.31
N ASP A 139 -5.28 3.73 22.42
CA ASP A 139 -6.60 4.30 22.73
C ASP A 139 -7.66 3.21 23.09
N GLY A 140 -7.22 1.96 23.25
CA GLY A 140 -8.08 0.83 23.58
C GLY A 140 -8.97 0.34 22.45
N LYS A 141 -8.66 0.71 21.19
CA LYS A 141 -9.40 0.28 20.00
C LYS A 141 -8.57 -0.67 19.16
N ILE A 142 -9.25 -1.50 18.39
CA ILE A 142 -8.61 -2.28 17.32
C ILE A 142 -8.39 -1.34 16.13
N ARG A 143 -7.14 -1.28 15.66
CA ARG A 143 -6.73 -0.57 14.44
C ARG A 143 -5.81 -1.46 13.64
N MET A 144 -6.00 -1.50 12.34
CA MET A 144 -5.12 -2.24 11.42
C MET A 144 -4.07 -1.29 10.84
N ASP A 145 -3.43 -0.51 11.69
CA ASP A 145 -2.41 0.48 11.30
C ASP A 145 -1.02 -0.16 11.38
N CYS A 146 -0.44 -0.47 10.23
CA CYS A 146 0.87 -1.11 10.14
C CYS A 146 2.05 -0.19 10.56
N SER A 147 1.81 1.08 10.88
CA SER A 147 2.78 1.95 11.54
C SER A 147 2.70 1.88 13.07
N SER A 148 1.63 1.30 13.62
CA SER A 148 1.44 1.15 15.05
C SER A 148 2.21 -0.05 15.61
N PRO A 149 3.03 0.14 16.68
CA PRO A 149 3.70 -0.95 17.34
C PRO A 149 2.74 -1.93 18.04
N TYR A 150 1.50 -1.54 18.27
CA TYR A 150 0.46 -2.40 18.84
C TYR A 150 -0.17 -3.30 17.79
N ALA A 151 -0.55 -2.75 16.63
CA ALA A 151 -1.05 -3.54 15.51
C ALA A 151 0.00 -4.54 15.01
N MET A 152 1.27 -4.14 15.01
CA MET A 152 2.39 -4.95 14.55
C MET A 152 3.01 -5.82 15.66
N ALA A 153 2.36 -5.95 16.82
CA ALA A 153 2.94 -6.64 17.99
C ALA A 153 3.32 -8.10 17.69
N SER A 154 2.41 -8.88 17.07
CA SER A 154 2.68 -10.29 16.75
C SER A 154 3.84 -10.45 15.77
N LEU A 155 3.97 -9.57 14.78
CA LEU A 155 5.05 -9.63 13.81
C LEU A 155 6.39 -9.18 14.43
N ARG A 156 6.36 -8.19 15.31
CA ARG A 156 7.54 -7.75 16.07
C ARG A 156 8.03 -8.85 17.00
N ASP A 157 7.12 -9.55 17.70
CA ASP A 157 7.46 -10.67 18.55
C ASP A 157 8.08 -11.82 17.76
N ALA A 158 7.52 -12.11 16.56
CA ALA A 158 8.07 -13.12 15.67
C ALA A 158 9.49 -12.76 15.16
N MET A 159 9.80 -11.46 15.04
CA MET A 159 11.12 -10.96 14.62
C MET A 159 12.10 -10.78 15.78
N THR A 160 11.71 -11.08 17.02
CA THR A 160 12.62 -11.03 18.14
C THR A 160 13.64 -12.18 18.04
N PRO A 161 14.96 -11.89 18.02
CA PRO A 161 15.98 -12.95 17.91
C PRO A 161 15.92 -13.94 19.07
N ASP A 162 16.15 -15.22 18.78
CA ASP A 162 16.30 -16.28 19.75
C ASP A 162 17.61 -16.16 20.58
N GLU A 163 17.86 -17.10 21.50
CA GLU A 163 19.06 -17.15 22.34
C GLU A 163 20.37 -17.22 21.50
N ASN A 164 20.29 -17.63 20.25
CA ASN A 164 21.42 -17.74 19.31
C ASN A 164 21.50 -16.54 18.36
N GLY A 165 20.59 -15.58 18.47
CA GLY A 165 20.50 -14.41 17.59
C GLY A 165 19.81 -14.68 16.26
N ASN A 166 19.09 -15.80 16.09
CA ASN A 166 18.39 -16.12 14.85
C ASN A 166 16.94 -15.60 14.90
N THR A 167 16.46 -15.15 13.74
CA THR A 167 15.05 -14.82 13.50
C THR A 167 14.46 -15.78 12.45
N PRO A 168 13.14 -16.05 12.48
CA PRO A 168 12.49 -16.91 11.48
C PRO A 168 12.52 -16.29 10.09
N TYR A 169 12.57 -14.97 10.00
CA TYR A 169 12.61 -14.20 8.77
C TYR A 169 13.81 -13.27 8.77
N ASP A 170 14.30 -12.90 7.59
CA ASP A 170 15.35 -11.89 7.43
C ASP A 170 14.73 -10.49 7.46
N ILE A 171 13.50 -10.38 6.97
CA ILE A 171 12.67 -9.18 7.02
C ILE A 171 11.20 -9.58 7.18
N ALA A 172 10.43 -8.73 7.84
CA ALA A 172 8.99 -8.92 7.92
C ALA A 172 8.25 -7.64 7.58
N THR A 173 7.03 -7.77 7.07
CA THR A 173 6.23 -6.65 6.58
C THR A 173 4.77 -6.82 6.94
N GLY A 174 4.09 -5.70 7.21
CA GLY A 174 2.64 -5.68 7.42
C GLY A 174 1.95 -4.70 6.48
N ASN A 175 0.67 -4.98 6.21
CA ASN A 175 -0.21 -4.07 5.48
C ASN A 175 -1.42 -3.72 6.34
N ASP A 176 -1.98 -2.55 6.15
CA ASP A 176 -3.29 -2.21 6.71
C ASP A 176 -4.43 -2.94 5.99
N ALA A 177 -5.67 -2.76 6.44
CA ALA A 177 -6.78 -3.59 5.98
C ALA A 177 -7.07 -3.51 4.47
N ASP A 178 -6.84 -2.38 3.83
CA ASP A 178 -6.98 -2.20 2.37
C ASP A 178 -5.64 -2.20 1.62
N SER A 179 -4.54 -2.50 2.34
CA SER A 179 -3.20 -2.75 1.82
C SER A 179 -2.58 -1.59 1.04
N ASP A 180 -3.03 -0.38 1.31
CA ASP A 180 -2.45 0.83 0.72
C ASP A 180 -1.25 1.37 1.51
N ARG A 181 -0.95 0.80 2.69
CA ARG A 181 0.18 1.14 3.56
C ARG A 181 1.07 -0.05 3.85
N HIS A 182 2.27 0.26 4.35
CA HIS A 182 3.28 -0.73 4.71
C HIS A 182 3.82 -0.52 6.12
N GLY A 183 4.23 -1.60 6.77
CA GLY A 183 5.05 -1.58 7.97
C GLY A 183 6.22 -2.52 7.77
N ILE A 184 7.44 -2.08 8.06
CA ILE A 184 8.65 -2.88 7.91
C ILE A 184 9.20 -3.22 9.28
N VAL A 185 9.44 -4.51 9.52
CA VAL A 185 10.04 -5.02 10.75
C VAL A 185 11.35 -5.72 10.43
N THR A 186 12.42 -5.25 11.02
CA THR A 186 13.75 -5.84 10.97
C THR A 186 14.08 -6.52 12.30
N PRO A 187 15.20 -7.23 12.45
CA PRO A 187 15.65 -7.71 13.76
C PRO A 187 15.80 -6.60 14.82
N ASP A 188 16.01 -5.36 14.42
CA ASP A 188 16.08 -4.19 15.30
C ASP A 188 14.71 -3.63 15.70
N GLY A 189 13.61 -4.14 15.11
CA GLY A 189 12.22 -3.79 15.41
C GLY A 189 11.48 -3.12 14.27
N LEU A 190 10.33 -2.51 14.61
CA LEU A 190 9.47 -1.80 13.66
C LEU A 190 10.15 -0.51 13.19
N MET A 191 10.36 -0.41 11.89
CA MET A 191 11.00 0.75 11.28
C MET A 191 10.03 1.95 11.22
N ASN A 192 10.51 3.14 11.55
CA ASN A 192 9.71 4.35 11.40
C ASN A 192 9.41 4.59 9.90
N PRO A 193 8.15 4.84 9.50
CA PRO A 193 7.80 5.03 8.09
C PRO A 193 8.62 6.11 7.39
N ASN A 194 8.88 7.24 8.03
CA ASN A 194 9.73 8.30 7.45
C ASN A 194 11.17 7.85 7.17
N HIS A 195 11.73 6.98 8.02
CA HIS A 195 13.06 6.43 7.79
C HIS A 195 13.06 5.47 6.61
N TYR A 196 12.05 4.59 6.56
CA TYR A 196 11.93 3.66 5.44
C TYR A 196 11.69 4.38 4.11
N LEU A 197 10.83 5.41 4.07
CA LEU A 197 10.64 6.23 2.87
C LEU A 197 11.95 6.87 2.39
N ALA A 198 12.78 7.35 3.31
CA ALA A 198 14.09 7.92 2.96
C ALA A 198 15.02 6.88 2.31
N VAL A 199 15.08 5.67 2.88
CA VAL A 199 15.86 4.53 2.33
C VAL A 199 15.31 4.12 0.96
N ALA A 200 13.99 3.99 0.84
CA ALA A 200 13.34 3.62 -0.42
C ALA A 200 13.63 4.64 -1.54
N ILE A 201 13.57 5.93 -1.23
CA ILE A 201 13.88 7.01 -2.18
C ILE A 201 15.34 6.92 -2.64
N GLU A 202 16.30 6.83 -1.71
CA GLU A 202 17.71 6.72 -2.07
C GLU A 202 17.95 5.50 -2.97
N TYR A 203 17.44 4.34 -2.58
CA TYR A 203 17.60 3.11 -3.34
C TYR A 203 16.97 3.21 -4.73
N LEU A 204 15.70 3.60 -4.84
CA LEU A 204 14.99 3.67 -6.11
C LEU A 204 15.69 4.60 -7.11
N PHE A 205 16.05 5.81 -6.71
CA PHE A 205 16.66 6.79 -7.60
C PHE A 205 18.11 6.46 -8.00
N THR A 206 18.75 5.54 -7.29
CA THR A 206 20.11 5.05 -7.61
C THR A 206 20.11 3.70 -8.34
N HIS A 207 19.00 2.93 -8.27
CA HIS A 207 18.90 1.57 -8.83
C HIS A 207 17.84 1.44 -9.95
N ARG A 208 17.25 2.54 -10.42
CA ARG A 208 16.26 2.56 -11.52
C ARG A 208 16.81 3.40 -12.70
N PRO A 209 17.74 2.85 -13.50
CA PRO A 209 18.47 3.63 -14.53
C PRO A 209 17.56 4.12 -15.67
N ASN A 210 16.40 3.50 -15.87
CA ASN A 210 15.47 3.89 -16.93
C ASN A 210 14.46 4.97 -16.48
N TRP A 211 14.52 5.40 -15.23
CA TRP A 211 13.65 6.49 -14.77
C TRP A 211 14.05 7.81 -15.42
N PRO A 212 13.08 8.71 -15.71
CA PRO A 212 13.41 10.02 -16.24
C PRO A 212 14.45 10.73 -15.38
N ALA A 213 15.47 11.30 -16.01
CA ALA A 213 16.57 11.96 -15.31
C ALA A 213 16.07 13.11 -14.41
N GLU A 214 14.99 13.78 -14.83
CA GLU A 214 14.37 14.91 -14.12
C GLU A 214 13.26 14.49 -13.16
N ALA A 215 12.99 13.17 -13.01
CA ALA A 215 11.96 12.69 -12.09
C ALA A 215 12.26 13.16 -10.68
N ALA A 216 11.25 13.77 -10.04
CA ALA A 216 11.35 14.37 -8.72
C ALA A 216 10.89 13.41 -7.61
N VAL A 217 11.26 13.73 -6.39
CA VAL A 217 10.77 13.10 -5.16
C VAL A 217 9.57 13.88 -4.64
N GLY A 218 8.42 13.23 -4.45
CA GLY A 218 7.22 13.80 -3.85
C GLY A 218 7.10 13.43 -2.37
N LYS A 219 6.85 14.41 -1.51
CA LYS A 219 6.50 14.19 -0.09
C LYS A 219 5.39 15.13 0.37
N THR A 220 4.70 14.76 1.47
CA THR A 220 3.76 15.70 2.11
C THR A 220 4.50 16.70 3.01
N LEU A 221 3.87 17.85 3.23
CA LEU A 221 4.35 18.91 4.12
C LEU A 221 4.76 18.42 5.52
N VAL A 222 4.06 17.40 6.03
CA VAL A 222 4.27 16.85 7.39
C VAL A 222 5.25 15.68 7.43
N SER A 223 5.73 15.20 6.29
CA SER A 223 6.76 14.17 6.22
C SER A 223 8.13 14.71 6.66
N SER A 224 9.00 13.81 7.10
CA SER A 224 10.30 14.17 7.69
C SER A 224 11.20 14.97 6.74
N ALA A 225 11.92 15.94 7.28
CA ALA A 225 13.01 16.64 6.60
C ALA A 225 14.24 15.75 6.27
N LEU A 226 14.24 14.48 6.72
CA LEU A 226 15.21 13.50 6.28
C LEU A 226 15.08 13.24 4.77
N ILE A 227 13.85 13.22 4.27
CA ILE A 227 13.56 13.05 2.82
C ILE A 227 14.15 14.21 2.01
N ASP A 228 14.09 15.44 2.52
CA ASP A 228 14.70 16.63 1.87
C ASP A 228 16.21 16.43 1.69
N ARG A 229 16.88 15.97 2.76
CA ARG A 229 18.32 15.73 2.74
C ARG A 229 18.72 14.60 1.81
N VAL A 230 17.90 13.53 1.73
CA VAL A 230 18.13 12.43 0.81
C VAL A 230 17.95 12.92 -0.63
N ALA A 231 16.86 13.62 -0.95
CA ALA A 231 16.62 14.17 -2.28
C ALA A 231 17.79 15.08 -2.74
N ASP A 232 18.27 15.94 -1.84
CA ASP A 232 19.43 16.81 -2.10
C ASP A 232 20.71 15.99 -2.34
N SER A 233 21.00 14.99 -1.50
CA SER A 233 22.19 14.15 -1.61
C SER A 233 22.29 13.37 -2.91
N ILE A 234 21.14 12.94 -3.47
CA ILE A 234 21.05 12.24 -4.75
C ILE A 234 20.80 13.19 -5.95
N GLY A 235 20.83 14.50 -5.70
CA GLY A 235 20.66 15.53 -6.72
C GLY A 235 19.28 15.56 -7.38
N ARG A 236 18.22 15.20 -6.63
CA ARG A 236 16.85 15.18 -7.14
C ARG A 236 16.03 16.33 -6.62
N LYS A 237 15.17 16.86 -7.49
CA LYS A 237 14.20 17.89 -7.11
C LYS A 237 13.21 17.31 -6.09
N LEU A 238 12.91 18.09 -5.05
CA LEU A 238 11.86 17.79 -4.09
C LEU A 238 10.57 18.55 -4.47
N VAL A 239 9.44 17.87 -4.42
CA VAL A 239 8.09 18.44 -4.57
C VAL A 239 7.32 18.19 -3.29
N GLU A 240 7.09 19.26 -2.53
CA GLU A 240 6.29 19.21 -1.31
C GLU A 240 4.84 19.56 -1.61
N VAL A 241 3.92 18.72 -1.13
CA VAL A 241 2.47 18.88 -1.36
C VAL A 241 1.70 18.90 -0.02
N PRO A 242 0.47 19.41 0.01
CA PRO A 242 -0.42 19.23 1.16
C PRO A 242 -0.65 17.76 1.49
N VAL A 243 -1.13 17.47 2.72
CA VAL A 243 -1.52 16.11 3.12
C VAL A 243 -2.63 15.58 2.22
N GLY A 244 -2.42 14.39 1.66
CA GLY A 244 -3.35 13.69 0.78
C GLY A 244 -2.71 13.21 -0.52
N PHE A 245 -2.81 11.91 -0.77
CA PHE A 245 -2.12 11.25 -1.89
C PHE A 245 -2.54 11.79 -3.25
N LYS A 246 -3.77 12.32 -3.37
CA LYS A 246 -4.30 12.94 -4.60
C LYS A 246 -3.39 14.03 -5.21
N TYR A 247 -2.59 14.69 -4.40
CA TYR A 247 -1.68 15.73 -4.88
C TYR A 247 -0.46 15.19 -5.63
N PHE A 248 -0.15 13.90 -5.49
CA PHE A 248 0.90 13.23 -6.27
C PHE A 248 0.41 12.72 -7.63
N VAL A 249 -0.91 12.54 -7.79
CA VAL A 249 -1.50 11.91 -8.99
C VAL A 249 -1.02 12.53 -10.29
N PRO A 250 -1.06 13.86 -10.51
CA PRO A 250 -0.61 14.44 -11.78
C PRO A 250 0.85 14.14 -12.10
N GLY A 251 1.73 14.25 -11.09
CA GLY A 251 3.15 14.00 -11.25
C GLY A 251 3.50 12.53 -11.48
N LEU A 252 2.77 11.59 -10.86
CA LEU A 252 2.93 10.16 -11.12
C LEU A 252 2.44 9.76 -12.51
N VAL A 253 1.30 10.30 -12.97
CA VAL A 253 0.76 10.05 -14.33
C VAL A 253 1.72 10.53 -15.40
N SER A 254 2.31 11.70 -15.21
CA SER A 254 3.26 12.30 -16.18
C SER A 254 4.69 11.78 -16.05
N ALA A 255 4.97 10.96 -15.03
CA ALA A 255 6.33 10.54 -14.61
C ALA A 255 7.26 11.72 -14.25
N GLU A 256 6.72 12.90 -13.96
CA GLU A 256 7.46 14.01 -13.34
C GLU A 256 7.84 13.70 -11.90
N LEU A 257 7.06 12.83 -11.23
CA LEU A 257 7.42 12.24 -9.95
C LEU A 257 7.85 10.78 -10.15
N GLY A 258 9.05 10.45 -9.71
CA GLY A 258 9.50 9.05 -9.62
C GLY A 258 8.90 8.33 -8.40
N PHE A 259 8.64 9.10 -7.34
CA PHE A 259 8.14 8.62 -6.06
C PHE A 259 7.20 9.66 -5.45
N GLY A 260 6.11 9.21 -4.82
CA GLY A 260 5.23 10.02 -3.98
C GLY A 260 4.91 9.27 -2.69
N GLY A 261 5.17 9.89 -1.53
CA GLY A 261 4.97 9.22 -0.25
C GLY A 261 4.51 10.12 0.88
N GLU A 262 3.80 9.50 1.83
CA GLU A 262 3.22 10.12 3.02
C GLU A 262 3.82 9.48 4.29
N GLU A 263 3.98 10.26 5.34
CA GLU A 263 4.43 9.80 6.66
C GLU A 263 3.53 8.74 7.29
N SER A 264 2.31 8.62 6.80
CA SER A 264 1.33 7.59 7.18
C SER A 264 1.64 6.20 6.61
N ALA A 265 2.83 6.00 6.05
CA ALA A 265 3.30 4.76 5.43
C ALA A 265 2.59 4.40 4.10
N GLY A 266 2.02 5.36 3.41
CA GLY A 266 1.46 5.20 2.08
C GLY A 266 2.37 5.81 1.01
N ALA A 267 2.72 5.05 -0.02
CA ALA A 267 3.53 5.54 -1.12
C ALA A 267 3.25 4.78 -2.43
N SER A 268 3.70 5.36 -3.53
CA SER A 268 3.80 4.71 -4.84
C SER A 268 5.00 5.26 -5.62
N PHE A 269 5.48 4.49 -6.58
CA PHE A 269 6.61 4.85 -7.42
C PHE A 269 6.49 4.24 -8.82
N LEU A 270 7.33 4.68 -9.74
CA LEU A 270 7.31 4.25 -11.14
C LEU A 270 7.77 2.78 -11.29
N ARG A 271 7.32 2.17 -12.38
CA ARG A 271 7.87 0.88 -12.86
C ARG A 271 9.37 1.00 -13.18
N LYS A 272 10.03 -0.13 -13.33
CA LYS A 272 11.45 -0.20 -13.72
C LYS A 272 11.76 0.49 -15.04
N ASP A 273 10.79 0.57 -15.95
CA ASP A 273 10.91 1.25 -17.25
C ASP A 273 10.64 2.77 -17.20
N GLY A 274 10.28 3.32 -16.03
CA GLY A 274 9.99 4.73 -15.84
C GLY A 274 8.54 5.12 -16.14
N THR A 275 7.66 4.17 -16.41
CA THR A 275 6.21 4.44 -16.58
C THR A 275 5.47 4.37 -15.24
N VAL A 276 4.28 4.98 -15.18
CA VAL A 276 3.46 4.96 -13.96
C VAL A 276 3.03 3.53 -13.60
N TRP A 277 3.25 3.15 -12.33
CA TRP A 277 2.70 1.91 -11.77
C TRP A 277 1.26 2.13 -11.30
N SER A 278 1.08 2.96 -10.31
CA SER A 278 -0.21 3.30 -9.72
C SER A 278 -0.27 4.79 -9.39
N THR A 279 -1.45 5.35 -9.42
CA THR A 279 -1.74 6.72 -8.99
C THR A 279 -2.40 6.78 -7.60
N ASP A 280 -2.48 5.65 -6.94
CA ASP A 280 -2.81 5.54 -5.51
C ASP A 280 -1.68 4.80 -4.79
N LYS A 281 -1.74 4.82 -3.46
CA LYS A 281 -0.78 4.12 -2.59
C LYS A 281 -0.83 2.61 -2.81
N ASP A 282 0.31 1.97 -2.70
CA ASP A 282 0.43 0.51 -2.82
C ASP A 282 1.39 -0.03 -1.75
N GLY A 283 0.83 -0.57 -0.69
CA GLY A 283 1.62 -1.09 0.43
C GLY A 283 2.39 -2.36 0.09
N ILE A 284 1.91 -3.17 -0.85
CA ILE A 284 2.57 -4.44 -1.23
C ILE A 284 3.89 -4.17 -1.96
N ILE A 285 3.92 -3.20 -2.90
CA ILE A 285 5.18 -2.90 -3.59
C ILE A 285 6.22 -2.28 -2.65
N LEU A 286 5.78 -1.48 -1.66
CA LEU A 286 6.69 -0.94 -0.65
C LEU A 286 7.27 -2.06 0.24
N ALA A 287 6.45 -3.04 0.59
CA ALA A 287 6.86 -4.20 1.36
C ALA A 287 7.86 -5.10 0.60
N LEU A 288 7.59 -5.38 -0.67
CA LEU A 288 8.50 -6.13 -1.53
C LEU A 288 9.79 -5.36 -1.82
N LEU A 289 9.70 -4.03 -1.97
CA LEU A 289 10.88 -3.17 -2.13
C LEU A 289 11.84 -3.27 -0.95
N ALA A 290 11.33 -3.39 0.28
CA ALA A 290 12.20 -3.60 1.45
C ALA A 290 12.99 -4.91 1.35
N SER A 291 12.35 -5.97 0.84
CA SER A 291 13.00 -7.24 0.57
C SER A 291 14.01 -7.17 -0.59
N GLU A 292 13.71 -6.41 -1.64
CA GLU A 292 14.65 -6.12 -2.73
C GLU A 292 15.88 -5.35 -2.22
N ILE A 293 15.68 -4.32 -1.42
CA ILE A 293 16.79 -3.55 -0.82
C ILE A 293 17.70 -4.48 -0.01
N LEU A 294 17.11 -5.31 0.86
CA LEU A 294 17.89 -6.28 1.64
C LEU A 294 18.65 -7.26 0.74
N ALA A 295 18.02 -7.78 -0.30
CA ALA A 295 18.64 -8.71 -1.23
C ALA A 295 19.86 -8.13 -1.97
N VAL A 296 19.79 -6.83 -2.30
CA VAL A 296 20.83 -6.16 -3.12
C VAL A 296 21.93 -5.54 -2.26
N THR A 297 21.59 -5.07 -1.07
CA THR A 297 22.54 -4.29 -0.23
C THR A 297 23.09 -5.06 0.98
N GLY A 298 22.45 -6.14 1.37
CA GLY A 298 22.81 -6.97 2.53
C GLY A 298 22.18 -6.46 3.82
#